data_946c0964b3c32490966036ee7ec0712f
#
_entry.id   946c0964b3c32490966036ee7ec0712f
#
_cell.length_a   1.000
_cell.length_b   1.000
_cell.length_c   1.000
_cell.angle_alpha   90.00
_cell.angle_beta   90.00
_cell.angle_gamma   90.00
#
_symmetry.space_group_name_H-M   'P 1'
#
loop_
_entity.id
_entity.type
_entity.pdbx_description
1 polymer ?
#
loop_
_entity_poly.entity_id
_entity_poly.type
_entity_poly.pdbx_seq_one_letter_code
_entity_poly.pdbx_strand_id
1 'polypeptide(L)'
;MHNVMVICIKTITTNNQTLTCKYLVIATGRLSKKLFSNDERYIGKGISYCAICDGNLYKGKNVTVVGGSNSALEEALYLSEMCPTVNLIIRSNQLKGEETLINQILEKNNINCVYNSNITEYNIENNKLVSITLDNSEVINTEGLFISIGSVPSASIFEVEKEKGFIIVDENCMTNIENVYACGDVIKKTVYQQTTAAGEGTIVANHIIKKNKK
;
A
#
# COMPACT_ATOMS: atom_id res chain seq x y z
N MET A 1 -44.01 10.46 -29.10
CA MET A 1 -42.97 9.48 -28.71
C MET A 1 -42.50 9.84 -27.29
N HIS A 2 -42.83 9.02 -26.31
CA HIS A 2 -42.41 9.25 -24.95
C HIS A 2 -40.97 8.76 -24.84
N ASN A 3 -40.01 9.67 -24.61
CA ASN A 3 -38.63 9.31 -24.30
C ASN A 3 -38.63 8.66 -22.92
N VAL A 4 -38.57 7.33 -22.89
CA VAL A 4 -38.29 6.58 -21.66
C VAL A 4 -36.82 6.80 -21.33
N MET A 5 -36.51 7.68 -20.37
CA MET A 5 -35.17 7.87 -19.84
C MET A 5 -34.87 6.67 -18.92
N VAL A 6 -34.11 5.71 -19.43
CA VAL A 6 -33.60 4.59 -18.59
C VAL A 6 -32.56 5.16 -17.66
N ILE A 7 -32.94 5.42 -16.42
CA ILE A 7 -31.97 5.77 -15.35
C ILE A 7 -31.35 4.45 -14.88
N CYS A 8 -30.10 4.21 -15.26
CA CYS A 8 -29.35 3.05 -14.79
C CYS A 8 -28.99 3.27 -13.30
N ILE A 9 -29.78 2.71 -12.40
CA ILE A 9 -29.58 2.78 -10.95
C ILE A 9 -28.55 1.72 -10.55
N LYS A 10 -27.53 2.11 -9.78
CA LYS A 10 -26.58 1.20 -9.14
C LYS A 10 -27.05 0.90 -7.72
N THR A 11 -26.90 -0.35 -7.32
CA THR A 11 -27.25 -0.80 -5.97
C THR A 11 -25.99 -1.23 -5.24
N ILE A 12 -25.78 -0.68 -4.04
CA ILE A 12 -24.65 -1.02 -3.16
C ILE A 12 -25.25 -1.63 -1.90
N THR A 13 -24.83 -2.86 -1.60
CA THR A 13 -25.23 -3.53 -0.35
C THR A 13 -24.08 -3.46 0.64
N THR A 14 -24.36 -2.93 1.82
CA THR A 14 -23.46 -2.91 2.96
C THR A 14 -23.97 -3.90 4.03
N ASN A 15 -23.20 -4.11 5.09
CA ASN A 15 -23.63 -4.96 6.20
C ASN A 15 -24.96 -4.52 6.85
N ASN A 16 -25.30 -3.22 6.78
CA ASN A 16 -26.42 -2.62 7.51
C ASN A 16 -27.54 -2.09 6.62
N GLN A 17 -27.27 -1.86 5.33
CA GLN A 17 -28.26 -1.24 4.44
C GLN A 17 -27.95 -1.47 2.97
N THR A 18 -28.98 -1.28 2.15
CA THR A 18 -28.88 -1.24 0.70
C THR A 18 -29.11 0.20 0.23
N LEU A 19 -28.18 0.72 -0.57
CA LEU A 19 -28.20 2.06 -1.12
C LEU A 19 -28.37 1.99 -2.63
N THR A 20 -29.11 2.95 -3.20
CA THR A 20 -29.22 3.12 -4.66
C THR A 20 -28.61 4.46 -5.06
N CYS A 21 -27.92 4.49 -6.20
CA CYS A 21 -27.30 5.71 -6.72
C CYS A 21 -27.32 5.73 -8.25
N LYS A 22 -27.30 6.93 -8.83
CA LYS A 22 -27.17 7.15 -10.27
C LYS A 22 -25.71 6.97 -10.73
N TYR A 23 -24.76 7.38 -9.89
CA TYR A 23 -23.33 7.29 -10.13
C TYR A 23 -22.65 6.63 -8.95
N LEU A 24 -21.70 5.73 -9.24
CA LEU A 24 -20.85 5.11 -8.25
C LEU A 24 -19.39 5.52 -8.50
N VAL A 25 -18.67 5.96 -7.48
CA VAL A 25 -17.24 6.26 -7.54
C VAL A 25 -16.49 5.32 -6.58
N ILE A 26 -15.60 4.51 -7.14
CA ILE A 26 -14.75 3.58 -6.40
C ILE A 26 -13.41 4.27 -6.12
N ALA A 27 -13.14 4.62 -4.87
CA ALA A 27 -11.93 5.30 -4.43
C ALA A 27 -11.30 4.58 -3.21
N THR A 28 -11.31 3.25 -3.25
CA THR A 28 -10.95 2.37 -2.12
C THR A 28 -9.45 2.19 -1.91
N GLY A 29 -8.62 2.73 -2.83
CA GLY A 29 -7.17 2.76 -2.70
C GLY A 29 -6.51 1.39 -2.76
N ARG A 30 -5.39 1.23 -2.02
CA ARG A 30 -4.56 0.03 -1.92
C ARG A 30 -4.45 -0.40 -0.47
N LEU A 31 -4.30 -1.69 -0.25
CA LEU A 31 -3.99 -2.27 1.05
C LEU A 31 -2.56 -2.81 1.05
N SER A 32 -1.78 -2.48 2.06
CA SER A 32 -0.46 -3.07 2.27
C SER A 32 -0.59 -4.58 2.45
N LYS A 33 0.32 -5.33 1.85
CA LYS A 33 0.40 -6.77 2.09
C LYS A 33 0.87 -7.00 3.51
N LYS A 34 0.16 -7.86 4.21
CA LYS A 34 0.53 -8.28 5.56
C LYS A 34 1.62 -9.34 5.49
N LEU A 35 2.49 -9.35 6.48
CA LEU A 35 3.45 -10.42 6.70
C LEU A 35 2.76 -11.58 7.41
N PHE A 36 1.96 -11.26 8.46
CA PHE A 36 1.12 -12.21 9.18
C PHE A 36 -0.31 -11.67 9.33
N SER A 37 -1.26 -12.56 9.59
CA SER A 37 -2.67 -12.21 9.75
C SER A 37 -2.96 -11.29 10.94
N ASN A 38 -2.06 -11.26 11.92
CA ASN A 38 -2.17 -10.49 13.17
C ASN A 38 -1.38 -9.19 13.18
N ASP A 39 -0.75 -8.78 12.07
CA ASP A 39 0.05 -7.55 11.95
C ASP A 39 -0.68 -6.33 12.52
N GLU A 40 -1.98 -6.20 12.19
CA GLU A 40 -2.80 -5.05 12.60
C GLU A 40 -2.86 -4.85 14.13
N ARG A 41 -2.72 -5.92 14.90
CA ARG A 41 -2.71 -5.87 16.36
C ARG A 41 -1.52 -5.08 16.92
N TYR A 42 -0.43 -5.03 16.15
CA TYR A 42 0.84 -4.46 16.57
C TYR A 42 1.22 -3.17 15.83
N ILE A 43 0.33 -2.65 14.97
CA ILE A 43 0.51 -1.33 14.35
C ILE A 43 0.61 -0.28 15.45
N GLY A 44 1.66 0.56 15.39
CA GLY A 44 1.99 1.55 16.42
C GLY A 44 2.60 0.95 17.70
N LYS A 45 2.81 -0.37 17.76
CA LYS A 45 3.43 -1.10 18.88
C LYS A 45 4.70 -1.84 18.46
N GLY A 46 5.36 -1.34 17.45
CA GLY A 46 6.55 -1.89 16.85
C GLY A 46 6.37 -2.30 15.38
N ILE A 47 5.16 -2.34 14.84
CA ILE A 47 4.93 -2.62 13.41
C ILE A 47 4.40 -1.37 12.71
N SER A 48 4.93 -1.07 11.52
CA SER A 48 4.51 0.01 10.64
C SER A 48 4.55 -0.43 9.16
N TYR A 49 3.76 0.25 8.34
CA TYR A 49 3.74 0.12 6.87
C TYR A 49 4.21 1.40 6.16
N CYS A 50 4.74 2.38 6.92
CA CYS A 50 5.13 3.68 6.36
C CYS A 50 6.27 4.29 7.19
N ALA A 51 7.49 4.19 6.69
CA ALA A 51 8.65 4.76 7.37
C ALA A 51 8.59 6.30 7.45
N ILE A 52 8.10 6.97 6.40
CA ILE A 52 7.96 8.43 6.39
C ILE A 52 6.94 8.89 7.44
N CYS A 53 5.86 8.12 7.67
CA CYS A 53 4.83 8.44 8.64
C CYS A 53 5.32 8.26 10.09
N ASP A 54 5.94 7.12 10.38
CA ASP A 54 6.18 6.64 11.74
C ASP A 54 7.67 6.63 12.13
N GLY A 55 8.60 6.80 11.18
CA GLY A 55 10.05 6.65 11.40
C GLY A 55 10.59 7.51 12.54
N ASN A 56 10.06 8.72 12.71
CA ASN A 56 10.47 9.62 13.81
C ASN A 56 10.22 9.04 15.22
N LEU A 57 9.26 8.11 15.38
CA LEU A 57 8.99 7.43 16.66
C LEU A 57 10.11 6.45 17.04
N TYR A 58 10.95 6.10 16.07
CA TYR A 58 12.06 5.14 16.20
C TYR A 58 13.44 5.78 16.12
N LYS A 59 13.52 7.11 16.19
CA LYS A 59 14.80 7.82 16.24
C LYS A 59 15.67 7.31 17.39
N GLY A 60 16.92 6.93 17.08
CA GLY A 60 17.87 6.38 18.05
C GLY A 60 17.64 4.91 18.42
N LYS A 61 16.72 4.21 17.74
CA LYS A 61 16.40 2.80 17.97
C LYS A 61 16.88 1.92 16.83
N ASN A 62 17.06 0.62 17.11
CA ASN A 62 17.35 -0.37 16.09
C ASN A 62 16.04 -0.77 15.41
N VAL A 63 16.02 -0.72 14.09
CA VAL A 63 14.82 -1.02 13.30
C VAL A 63 15.10 -2.06 12.22
N THR A 64 14.04 -2.67 11.74
CA THR A 64 14.08 -3.62 10.63
C THR A 64 13.12 -3.18 9.53
N VAL A 65 13.55 -3.29 8.28
CA VAL A 65 12.70 -3.16 7.09
C VAL A 65 12.62 -4.53 6.43
N VAL A 66 11.43 -4.97 6.06
CA VAL A 66 11.27 -6.21 5.27
C VAL A 66 10.79 -5.87 3.86
N GLY A 67 11.59 -6.27 2.87
CA GLY A 67 11.35 -6.02 1.45
C GLY A 67 12.67 -5.90 0.68
N GLY A 68 12.60 -5.80 -0.64
CA GLY A 68 13.80 -5.71 -1.49
C GLY A 68 13.58 -4.92 -2.78
N SER A 69 12.46 -4.21 -2.90
CA SER A 69 12.13 -3.33 -4.04
C SER A 69 12.38 -1.85 -3.68
N ASN A 70 12.25 -0.94 -4.64
CA ASN A 70 12.49 0.49 -4.45
C ASN A 70 11.89 1.03 -3.15
N SER A 71 10.63 0.75 -2.87
CA SER A 71 9.98 1.25 -1.64
C SER A 71 10.70 0.80 -0.35
N ALA A 72 11.16 -0.47 -0.29
CA ALA A 72 11.89 -0.95 0.87
C ALA A 72 13.27 -0.30 1.00
N LEU A 73 13.95 -0.05 -0.14
CA LEU A 73 15.26 0.61 -0.18
C LEU A 73 15.15 2.08 0.25
N GLU A 74 14.15 2.80 -0.27
CA GLU A 74 13.85 4.19 0.11
C GLU A 74 13.54 4.31 1.60
N GLU A 75 12.72 3.40 2.14
CA GLU A 75 12.40 3.37 3.57
C GLU A 75 13.63 3.06 4.44
N ALA A 76 14.47 2.09 4.03
CA ALA A 76 15.71 1.77 4.75
C ALA A 76 16.70 2.94 4.74
N LEU A 77 16.88 3.62 3.60
CA LEU A 77 17.70 4.82 3.50
C LEU A 77 17.17 5.94 4.41
N TYR A 78 15.86 6.21 4.36
CA TYR A 78 15.25 7.22 5.23
C TYR A 78 15.46 6.93 6.71
N LEU A 79 15.25 5.69 7.14
CA LEU A 79 15.46 5.27 8.53
C LEU A 79 16.93 5.32 8.93
N SER A 80 17.85 5.05 8.02
CA SER A 80 19.29 5.09 8.29
C SER A 80 19.81 6.46 8.71
N GLU A 81 19.10 7.53 8.37
CA GLU A 81 19.48 8.89 8.76
C GLU A 81 19.21 9.19 10.27
N MET A 82 18.37 8.37 10.91
CA MET A 82 17.93 8.63 12.28
C MET A 82 18.07 7.43 13.23
N CYS A 83 18.27 6.23 12.69
CA CYS A 83 18.36 4.99 13.44
C CYS A 83 19.82 4.49 13.45
N PRO A 84 20.35 4.03 14.58
CA PRO A 84 21.74 3.54 14.66
C PRO A 84 21.96 2.26 13.84
N THR A 85 20.93 1.42 13.70
CA THR A 85 20.98 0.18 12.91
C THR A 85 19.66 -0.02 12.18
N VAL A 86 19.75 -0.31 10.89
CA VAL A 86 18.63 -0.73 10.04
C VAL A 86 18.94 -2.11 9.48
N ASN A 87 18.18 -3.13 9.86
CA ASN A 87 18.27 -4.45 9.25
C ASN A 87 17.31 -4.53 8.08
N LEU A 88 17.81 -4.82 6.88
CA LEU A 88 17.00 -4.98 5.68
C LEU A 88 16.86 -6.47 5.35
N ILE A 89 15.67 -7.04 5.59
CA ILE A 89 15.39 -8.47 5.38
C ILE A 89 14.88 -8.68 3.96
N ILE A 90 15.61 -9.49 3.19
CA ILE A 90 15.37 -9.71 1.76
C ILE A 90 15.18 -11.22 1.51
N ARG A 91 14.01 -11.62 1.02
CA ARG A 91 13.69 -13.02 0.72
C ARG A 91 14.48 -13.64 -0.43
N SER A 92 15.06 -12.81 -1.30
CA SER A 92 15.86 -13.22 -2.46
C SER A 92 17.35 -13.04 -2.20
N ASN A 93 18.18 -13.60 -3.07
CA ASN A 93 19.65 -13.47 -3.02
C ASN A 93 20.16 -12.11 -3.51
N GLN A 94 19.27 -11.20 -3.93
CA GLN A 94 19.63 -9.88 -4.44
C GLN A 94 18.51 -8.87 -4.21
N LEU A 95 18.87 -7.59 -4.17
CA LEU A 95 17.96 -6.45 -4.19
C LEU A 95 17.31 -6.33 -5.58
N LYS A 96 16.07 -5.85 -5.64
CA LYS A 96 15.27 -5.69 -6.86
C LYS A 96 14.84 -4.24 -7.08
N GLY A 97 15.70 -3.32 -6.66
CA GLY A 97 15.50 -1.89 -6.83
C GLY A 97 16.28 -1.32 -8.01
N GLU A 98 16.16 0.00 -8.19
CA GLU A 98 17.00 0.78 -9.09
C GLU A 98 18.45 0.74 -8.65
N GLU A 99 19.38 0.70 -9.60
CA GLU A 99 20.81 0.56 -9.33
C GLU A 99 21.36 1.68 -8.42
N THR A 100 20.85 2.90 -8.60
CA THR A 100 21.20 4.05 -7.76
C THR A 100 20.82 3.86 -6.30
N LEU A 101 19.63 3.31 -6.02
CA LEU A 101 19.19 3.00 -4.65
C LEU A 101 19.99 1.85 -4.05
N ILE A 102 20.27 0.82 -4.84
CA ILE A 102 21.07 -0.33 -4.41
C ILE A 102 22.46 0.13 -4.00
N ASN A 103 23.12 0.97 -4.80
CA ASN A 103 24.44 1.50 -4.48
C ASN A 103 24.43 2.33 -3.19
N GLN A 104 23.42 3.19 -2.99
CA GLN A 104 23.25 3.95 -1.77
C GLN A 104 23.08 3.05 -0.53
N ILE A 105 22.30 1.96 -0.63
CA ILE A 105 22.15 0.98 0.45
C ILE A 105 23.49 0.33 0.81
N LEU A 106 24.26 -0.09 -0.20
CA LEU A 106 25.54 -0.77 0.01
C LEU A 106 26.65 0.14 0.57
N GLU A 107 26.54 1.44 0.36
CA GLU A 107 27.46 2.45 0.93
C GLU A 107 27.15 2.81 2.40
N LYS A 108 25.96 2.49 2.91
CA LYS A 108 25.56 2.81 4.28
C LYS A 108 26.14 1.82 5.28
N ASN A 109 26.93 2.30 6.23
CA ASN A 109 27.56 1.48 7.27
C ASN A 109 26.59 0.97 8.35
N ASN A 110 25.42 1.57 8.45
CA ASN A 110 24.39 1.24 9.44
C ASN A 110 23.18 0.49 8.85
N ILE A 111 23.24 0.09 7.58
CA ILE A 111 22.24 -0.80 6.97
C ILE A 111 22.83 -2.20 6.79
N ASN A 112 22.24 -3.18 7.44
CA ASN A 112 22.63 -4.59 7.34
C ASN A 112 21.67 -5.33 6.41
N CYS A 113 22.13 -5.75 5.24
CA CYS A 113 21.32 -6.56 4.31
C CYS A 113 21.38 -8.04 4.68
N VAL A 114 20.22 -8.63 4.99
CA VAL A 114 20.06 -10.05 5.31
C VAL A 114 19.31 -10.71 4.15
N TYR A 115 20.05 -11.39 3.31
CA TYR A 115 19.51 -12.03 2.08
C TYR A 115 18.97 -13.43 2.35
N ASN A 116 18.16 -13.95 1.41
CA ASN A 116 17.59 -15.30 1.45
C ASN A 116 16.87 -15.63 2.77
N SER A 117 16.23 -14.63 3.38
CA SER A 117 15.66 -14.75 4.72
C SER A 117 14.22 -14.28 4.75
N ASN A 118 13.42 -14.98 5.52
CA ASN A 118 12.02 -14.64 5.79
C ASN A 118 11.81 -14.53 7.30
N ILE A 119 10.97 -13.57 7.71
CA ILE A 119 10.54 -13.47 9.10
C ILE A 119 9.49 -14.54 9.35
N THR A 120 9.66 -15.33 10.40
CA THR A 120 8.74 -16.40 10.79
C THR A 120 7.94 -16.07 12.04
N GLU A 121 8.46 -15.18 12.90
CA GLU A 121 7.82 -14.86 14.17
C GLU A 121 8.14 -13.43 14.63
N TYR A 122 7.18 -12.81 15.34
CA TYR A 122 7.36 -11.58 16.10
C TYR A 122 7.50 -11.91 17.58
N ASN A 123 8.59 -11.51 18.20
CA ASN A 123 8.80 -11.65 19.64
C ASN A 123 8.26 -10.39 20.32
N ILE A 124 7.21 -10.57 21.11
CA ILE A 124 6.44 -9.49 21.73
C ILE A 124 6.60 -9.54 23.24
N GLU A 125 7.05 -8.46 23.85
CA GLU A 125 7.07 -8.27 25.29
C GLU A 125 6.29 -7.01 25.67
N ASN A 126 5.50 -7.10 26.73
CA ASN A 126 4.68 -5.98 27.20
C ASN A 126 3.87 -5.30 26.08
N ASN A 127 3.33 -6.12 25.15
CA ASN A 127 2.54 -5.68 23.98
C ASN A 127 3.32 -4.80 22.98
N LYS A 128 4.66 -4.92 22.95
CA LYS A 128 5.56 -4.22 22.02
C LYS A 128 6.51 -5.22 21.36
N LEU A 129 6.88 -4.95 20.11
CA LEU A 129 7.91 -5.69 19.41
C LEU A 129 9.27 -5.47 20.07
N VAL A 130 10.01 -6.55 20.33
CA VAL A 130 11.38 -6.52 20.87
C VAL A 130 12.39 -7.21 19.95
N SER A 131 11.95 -8.20 19.18
CA SER A 131 12.77 -8.87 18.18
C SER A 131 11.92 -9.61 17.15
N ILE A 132 12.56 -10.10 16.10
CA ILE A 132 11.98 -10.97 15.07
C ILE A 132 12.81 -12.25 14.99
N THR A 133 12.17 -13.35 14.60
CA THR A 133 12.85 -14.61 14.30
C THR A 133 12.81 -14.87 12.80
N LEU A 134 13.93 -15.27 12.23
CA LEU A 134 14.07 -15.63 10.83
C LEU A 134 13.86 -17.15 10.61
N ASP A 135 13.70 -17.54 9.35
CA ASP A 135 13.53 -18.94 8.94
C ASP A 135 14.77 -19.85 9.21
N ASN A 136 15.95 -19.26 9.38
CA ASN A 136 17.16 -19.94 9.82
C ASN A 136 17.31 -20.00 11.36
N SER A 137 16.26 -19.63 12.11
CA SER A 137 16.23 -19.52 13.58
C SER A 137 17.10 -18.40 14.18
N GLU A 138 17.66 -17.51 13.37
CA GLU A 138 18.35 -16.31 13.84
C GLU A 138 17.33 -15.34 14.45
N VAL A 139 17.70 -14.73 15.59
CA VAL A 139 16.88 -13.71 16.26
C VAL A 139 17.54 -12.36 16.10
N ILE A 140 16.79 -11.39 15.54
CA ILE A 140 17.24 -10.02 15.35
C ILE A 140 16.49 -9.10 16.30
N ASN A 141 17.21 -8.45 17.21
CA ASN A 141 16.64 -7.45 18.11
C ASN A 141 16.22 -6.21 17.31
N THR A 142 14.98 -5.79 17.46
CA THR A 142 14.42 -4.64 16.74
C THR A 142 13.26 -4.03 17.53
N GLU A 143 13.22 -2.72 17.61
CA GLU A 143 12.14 -1.99 18.30
C GLU A 143 11.05 -1.52 17.30
N GLY A 144 11.36 -1.58 16.00
CA GLY A 144 10.43 -1.24 14.91
C GLY A 144 10.62 -2.11 13.69
N LEU A 145 9.55 -2.68 13.17
CA LEU A 145 9.50 -3.43 11.93
C LEU A 145 8.64 -2.68 10.90
N PHE A 146 9.26 -2.29 9.80
CA PHE A 146 8.62 -1.63 8.67
C PHE A 146 8.36 -2.65 7.56
N ILE A 147 7.09 -2.90 7.23
CA ILE A 147 6.68 -3.93 6.28
C ILE A 147 6.49 -3.29 4.91
N SER A 148 7.47 -3.48 4.01
CA SER A 148 7.53 -2.93 2.65
C SER A 148 7.57 -4.02 1.58
N ILE A 149 6.62 -4.99 1.66
CA ILE A 149 6.49 -6.14 0.74
C ILE A 149 5.45 -5.93 -0.37
N GLY A 150 5.08 -4.66 -0.59
CA GLY A 150 4.13 -4.21 -1.60
C GLY A 150 2.71 -4.09 -1.10
N SER A 151 1.80 -3.75 -2.01
CA SER A 151 0.39 -3.54 -1.74
C SER A 151 -0.48 -4.14 -2.85
N VAL A 152 -1.77 -4.29 -2.58
CA VAL A 152 -2.76 -4.76 -3.53
C VAL A 152 -3.91 -3.75 -3.63
N PRO A 153 -4.50 -3.54 -4.83
CA PRO A 153 -5.65 -2.66 -4.95
C PRO A 153 -6.86 -3.21 -4.19
N SER A 154 -7.57 -2.33 -3.49
CA SER A 154 -8.78 -2.69 -2.74
C SER A 154 -10.00 -2.73 -3.66
N ALA A 155 -9.97 -3.64 -4.65
CA ALA A 155 -10.95 -3.73 -5.73
C ALA A 155 -11.64 -5.10 -5.85
N SER A 156 -11.35 -6.05 -4.95
CA SER A 156 -11.79 -7.45 -5.08
C SER A 156 -13.31 -7.61 -5.09
N ILE A 157 -14.03 -6.75 -4.36
CA ILE A 157 -15.49 -6.81 -4.22
C ILE A 157 -16.26 -6.23 -5.41
N PHE A 158 -15.59 -5.51 -6.31
CA PHE A 158 -16.26 -4.86 -7.45
C PHE A 158 -16.14 -5.72 -8.71
N GLU A 159 -17.26 -5.97 -9.39
CA GLU A 159 -17.33 -6.71 -10.65
C GLU A 159 -17.11 -5.78 -11.84
N VAL A 160 -15.93 -5.19 -11.93
CA VAL A 160 -15.48 -4.32 -13.03
C VAL A 160 -14.24 -4.92 -13.69
N GLU A 161 -13.91 -4.47 -14.90
CA GLU A 161 -12.73 -4.91 -15.61
C GLU A 161 -11.45 -4.54 -14.85
N LYS A 162 -10.50 -5.50 -14.73
CA LYS A 162 -9.27 -5.35 -13.95
C LYS A 162 -8.06 -5.92 -14.69
N GLU A 163 -6.91 -5.29 -14.46
CA GLU A 163 -5.62 -5.86 -14.83
C GLU A 163 -4.71 -5.93 -13.60
N LYS A 164 -4.19 -7.12 -13.28
CA LYS A 164 -3.38 -7.39 -12.08
C LYS A 164 -4.06 -6.90 -10.78
N GLY A 165 -5.42 -6.95 -10.75
CA GLY A 165 -6.25 -6.52 -9.62
C GLY A 165 -6.61 -5.03 -9.61
N PHE A 166 -5.95 -4.18 -10.41
CA PHE A 166 -6.29 -2.76 -10.55
C PHE A 166 -7.47 -2.57 -11.50
N ILE A 167 -8.37 -1.65 -11.17
CA ILE A 167 -9.51 -1.30 -12.03
C ILE A 167 -8.99 -0.58 -13.29
N ILE A 168 -9.48 -0.99 -14.45
CA ILE A 168 -9.23 -0.33 -15.73
C ILE A 168 -10.28 0.76 -15.91
N VAL A 169 -9.83 1.96 -16.31
CA VAL A 169 -10.70 3.11 -16.57
C VAL A 169 -10.29 3.83 -17.86
N ASP A 170 -11.24 4.56 -18.43
CA ASP A 170 -10.97 5.49 -19.54
C ASP A 170 -10.37 6.83 -19.06
N GLU A 171 -10.19 7.77 -19.99
CA GLU A 171 -9.68 9.12 -19.71
C GLU A 171 -10.54 9.97 -18.77
N ASN A 172 -11.81 9.61 -18.60
CA ASN A 172 -12.75 10.24 -17.68
C ASN A 172 -12.85 9.50 -16.34
N CYS A 173 -11.97 8.52 -16.11
CA CYS A 173 -11.98 7.61 -14.98
C CYS A 173 -13.27 6.76 -14.88
N MET A 174 -13.96 6.51 -15.99
CA MET A 174 -15.12 5.63 -16.07
C MET A 174 -14.67 4.19 -16.31
N THR A 175 -15.28 3.23 -15.62
CA THR A 175 -15.02 1.79 -15.81
C THR A 175 -15.75 1.27 -17.06
N ASN A 176 -15.61 -0.02 -17.35
CA ASN A 176 -16.42 -0.70 -18.38
C ASN A 176 -17.91 -0.72 -18.07
N ILE A 177 -18.34 -0.32 -16.89
CA ILE A 177 -19.76 -0.22 -16.51
C ILE A 177 -20.19 1.23 -16.52
N GLU A 178 -21.21 1.56 -17.30
CA GLU A 178 -21.74 2.91 -17.41
C GLU A 178 -22.14 3.49 -16.05
N ASN A 179 -21.76 4.77 -15.79
CA ASN A 179 -21.97 5.49 -14.52
C ASN A 179 -21.25 4.90 -13.31
N VAL A 180 -20.30 3.98 -13.53
CA VAL A 180 -19.37 3.51 -12.50
C VAL A 180 -17.97 4.05 -12.81
N TYR A 181 -17.40 4.79 -11.88
CA TYR A 181 -16.10 5.44 -11.97
C TYR A 181 -15.14 4.85 -10.94
N ALA A 182 -13.85 4.94 -11.21
CA ALA A 182 -12.83 4.64 -10.21
C ALA A 182 -11.69 5.66 -10.27
N CYS A 183 -11.12 6.01 -9.13
CA CYS A 183 -10.02 6.96 -9.04
C CYS A 183 -9.10 6.66 -7.83
N GLY A 184 -7.94 7.27 -7.80
CA GLY A 184 -6.94 7.02 -6.77
C GLY A 184 -6.16 5.73 -6.99
N ASP A 185 -5.60 5.18 -5.94
CA ASP A 185 -4.66 4.06 -6.04
C ASP A 185 -5.30 2.71 -6.36
N VAL A 186 -6.61 2.66 -6.51
CA VAL A 186 -7.35 1.46 -6.91
C VAL A 186 -7.31 1.21 -8.42
N ILE A 187 -7.03 2.25 -9.23
CA ILE A 187 -6.96 2.15 -10.70
C ILE A 187 -5.55 1.80 -11.20
N LYS A 188 -5.48 1.20 -12.38
CA LYS A 188 -4.22 0.96 -13.09
C LYS A 188 -3.63 2.28 -13.57
N LYS A 189 -2.42 2.62 -13.11
CA LYS A 189 -1.66 3.80 -13.50
C LYS A 189 -0.16 3.61 -13.27
N THR A 190 0.65 4.57 -13.67
CA THR A 190 2.12 4.54 -13.52
C THR A 190 2.59 5.24 -12.25
N VAL A 191 1.88 6.26 -11.78
CA VAL A 191 2.27 7.07 -10.61
C VAL A 191 1.19 7.01 -9.53
N TYR A 192 1.55 6.53 -8.35
CA TYR A 192 0.68 6.37 -7.19
C TYR A 192 1.05 7.42 -6.14
N GLN A 193 0.41 8.61 -6.21
CA GLN A 193 0.64 9.74 -5.32
C GLN A 193 -0.69 10.40 -4.95
N GLN A 194 -0.73 11.13 -3.83
CA GLN A 194 -1.92 11.87 -3.40
C GLN A 194 -2.37 12.88 -4.44
N THR A 195 -1.42 13.55 -5.10
CA THR A 195 -1.70 14.54 -6.15
C THR A 195 -2.37 13.92 -7.37
N THR A 196 -1.93 12.72 -7.81
CA THR A 196 -2.57 12.01 -8.92
C THR A 196 -3.97 11.55 -8.54
N ALA A 197 -4.15 11.01 -7.32
CA ALA A 197 -5.45 10.59 -6.82
C ALA A 197 -6.45 11.76 -6.72
N ALA A 198 -6.00 12.93 -6.25
CA ALA A 198 -6.82 14.15 -6.20
C ALA A 198 -7.20 14.66 -7.60
N GLY A 199 -6.26 14.65 -8.55
CA GLY A 199 -6.51 14.99 -9.95
C GLY A 199 -7.56 14.09 -10.60
N GLU A 200 -7.45 12.79 -10.41
CA GLU A 200 -8.42 11.81 -10.92
C GLU A 200 -9.82 12.02 -10.30
N GLY A 201 -9.90 12.28 -8.98
CA GLY A 201 -11.16 12.66 -8.32
C GLY A 201 -11.79 13.90 -8.93
N THR A 202 -10.98 14.89 -9.32
CA THR A 202 -11.45 16.09 -10.02
C THR A 202 -11.98 15.77 -11.41
N ILE A 203 -11.32 14.89 -12.17
CA ILE A 203 -11.79 14.41 -13.49
C ILE A 203 -13.17 13.76 -13.34
N VAL A 204 -13.32 12.82 -12.42
CA VAL A 204 -14.59 12.14 -12.13
C VAL A 204 -15.70 13.13 -11.82
N ALA A 205 -15.46 14.05 -10.87
CA ALA A 205 -16.44 15.04 -10.46
C ALA A 205 -16.91 15.91 -11.63
N ASN A 206 -15.98 16.43 -12.43
CA ASN A 206 -16.32 17.24 -13.60
C ASN A 206 -17.08 16.47 -14.66
N HIS A 207 -16.74 15.21 -14.92
CA HIS A 207 -17.45 14.39 -15.90
C HIS A 207 -18.90 14.14 -15.43
N ILE A 208 -19.11 13.78 -14.17
CA ILE A 208 -20.46 13.57 -13.60
C ILE A 208 -21.29 14.86 -13.69
N ILE A 209 -20.72 16.02 -13.33
CA ILE A 209 -21.42 17.32 -13.44
C ILE A 209 -21.85 17.62 -14.86
N LYS A 210 -20.97 17.43 -15.85
CA LYS A 210 -21.29 17.63 -17.27
C LYS A 210 -22.40 16.67 -17.76
N LYS A 211 -22.35 15.41 -17.32
CA LYS A 211 -23.35 14.39 -17.68
C LYS A 211 -24.74 14.69 -17.09
N ASN A 212 -24.80 15.32 -15.92
CA ASN A 212 -26.07 15.73 -15.28
C ASN A 212 -26.70 17.00 -15.88
N LYS A 213 -25.97 17.79 -16.68
CA LYS A 213 -26.49 18.99 -17.33
C LYS A 213 -27.15 18.72 -18.68
N LYS A 214 -27.03 17.50 -19.18
CA LYS A 214 -27.70 17.01 -20.39
C LYS A 214 -28.98 16.24 -20.03
#